data_d3e0b03739b59c913cecc0a0da7805fb
#
_entry.id   d3e0b03739b59c913cecc0a0da7805fb
#
_cell.length_a   1.000
_cell.length_b   1.000
_cell.length_c   1.000
_cell.angle_alpha   90.00
_cell.angle_beta   90.00
_cell.angle_gamma   90.00
#
_symmetry.space_group_name_H-M   'P 1'
#
loop_
_entity.id
_entity.type
_entity.pdbx_description
1 polymer ?
#
loop_
_entity_poly.entity_id
_entity_poly.type
_entity_poly.pdbx_seq_one_letter_code
_entity_poly.pdbx_strand_id
1 'polypeptide(L)'
;AAVVIDYMGITVAQADAMRKKLREANVDYTVYKNTLVKRAIEGTEFAGLAEVLEGPSAIAISKEDATAPARVLNEVIKEYKKMEFKAGVVEGNFCNKEEIQAVADIPSRDVLIAKFMGSIQSPVSKAVRTFQAIADAKAE
;
A
#
# COMPACT_ATOMS: atom_id res chain seq x y z
N ALA A 1 4.99 2.75 -8.80
CA ALA A 1 4.43 1.42 -8.52
C ALA A 1 3.12 1.22 -9.28
N ALA A 2 2.85 -0.03 -9.65
CA ALA A 2 1.61 -0.45 -10.29
C ALA A 2 1.09 -1.70 -9.59
N VAL A 3 -0.16 -1.68 -9.13
CA VAL A 3 -0.80 -2.80 -8.44
C VAL A 3 -2.03 -3.24 -9.22
N VAL A 4 -2.13 -4.54 -9.48
CA VAL A 4 -3.25 -5.16 -10.17
C VAL A 4 -4.16 -5.85 -9.15
N ILE A 5 -5.44 -5.52 -9.21
CA ILE A 5 -6.46 -6.08 -8.32
C ILE A 5 -7.63 -6.67 -9.10
N ASP A 6 -8.29 -7.62 -8.48
CA ASP A 6 -9.61 -8.09 -8.90
C ASP A 6 -10.68 -7.26 -8.19
N TYR A 7 -11.57 -6.65 -8.97
CA TYR A 7 -12.64 -5.78 -8.44
C TYR A 7 -14.01 -6.45 -8.41
N MET A 8 -14.09 -7.76 -8.61
CA MET A 8 -15.39 -8.45 -8.63
C MET A 8 -16.08 -8.40 -7.27
N GLY A 9 -17.41 -8.25 -7.34
CA GLY A 9 -18.27 -8.31 -6.17
C GLY A 9 -18.43 -7.00 -5.39
N ILE A 10 -17.87 -5.88 -5.86
CA ILE A 10 -18.08 -4.57 -5.24
C ILE A 10 -19.37 -3.93 -5.76
N THR A 11 -20.07 -3.20 -4.89
CA THR A 11 -21.20 -2.35 -5.29
C THR A 11 -20.70 -1.01 -5.86
N VAL A 12 -21.55 -0.33 -6.64
CA VAL A 12 -21.18 0.97 -7.23
C VAL A 12 -20.80 2.00 -6.15
N ALA A 13 -21.56 2.06 -5.07
CA ALA A 13 -21.28 2.98 -3.96
C ALA A 13 -19.90 2.71 -3.31
N GLN A 14 -19.55 1.43 -3.13
CA GLN A 14 -18.24 1.03 -2.61
C GLN A 14 -17.11 1.38 -3.59
N ALA A 15 -17.34 1.17 -4.89
CA ALA A 15 -16.37 1.53 -5.92
C ALA A 15 -16.11 3.05 -5.96
N ASP A 16 -17.12 3.86 -5.79
CA ASP A 16 -16.97 5.33 -5.77
C ASP A 16 -16.26 5.81 -4.51
N ALA A 17 -16.57 5.23 -3.34
CA ALA A 17 -15.85 5.50 -2.10
C ALA A 17 -14.36 5.12 -2.21
N MET A 18 -14.05 3.96 -2.79
CA MET A 18 -12.69 3.51 -3.05
C MET A 18 -11.95 4.48 -3.98
N ARG A 19 -12.57 4.86 -5.11
CA ARG A 19 -11.98 5.82 -6.05
C ARG A 19 -11.68 7.17 -5.38
N LYS A 20 -12.54 7.61 -4.47
CA LYS A 20 -12.32 8.85 -3.71
C LYS A 20 -11.07 8.72 -2.81
N LYS A 21 -10.97 7.65 -2.03
CA LYS A 21 -9.80 7.37 -1.18
C LYS A 21 -8.50 7.30 -1.99
N LEU A 22 -8.54 6.65 -3.17
CA LEU A 22 -7.37 6.53 -4.06
C LEU A 22 -6.95 7.88 -4.66
N ARG A 23 -7.89 8.75 -5.06
CA ARG A 23 -7.60 10.10 -5.54
C ARG A 23 -6.99 10.98 -4.45
N GLU A 24 -7.48 10.89 -3.21
CA GLU A 24 -6.93 11.60 -2.05
C GLU A 24 -5.48 11.19 -1.76
N ALA A 25 -5.10 9.95 -2.13
CA ALA A 25 -3.74 9.43 -2.02
C ALA A 25 -2.88 9.61 -3.30
N ASN A 26 -3.32 10.41 -4.28
CA ASN A 26 -2.65 10.60 -5.58
C ASN A 26 -2.39 9.28 -6.33
N VAL A 27 -3.35 8.35 -6.26
CA VAL A 27 -3.28 7.06 -6.95
C VAL A 27 -4.28 7.05 -8.10
N ASP A 28 -3.79 6.85 -9.31
CA ASP A 28 -4.60 6.69 -10.51
C ASP A 28 -5.17 5.26 -10.57
N TYR A 29 -6.48 5.13 -10.42
CA TYR A 29 -7.18 3.84 -10.50
C TYR A 29 -8.04 3.77 -11.74
N THR A 30 -7.72 2.83 -12.62
CA THR A 30 -8.45 2.66 -13.89
C THR A 30 -8.55 1.19 -14.29
N VAL A 31 -9.67 0.85 -14.90
CA VAL A 31 -9.90 -0.47 -15.50
C VAL A 31 -9.53 -0.41 -16.97
N TYR A 32 -8.54 -1.17 -17.38
CA TYR A 32 -8.09 -1.28 -18.77
C TYR A 32 -8.36 -2.67 -19.33
N LYS A 33 -8.47 -2.76 -20.64
CA LYS A 33 -8.54 -4.05 -21.33
C LYS A 33 -7.20 -4.78 -21.22
N ASN A 34 -7.20 -6.02 -20.71
CA ASN A 34 -5.98 -6.78 -20.46
C ASN A 34 -5.03 -6.86 -21.66
N THR A 35 -5.60 -7.01 -22.89
CA THR A 35 -4.80 -7.07 -24.13
C THR A 35 -4.05 -5.77 -24.43
N LEU A 36 -4.61 -4.61 -24.06
CA LEU A 36 -3.94 -3.32 -24.24
C LEU A 36 -2.82 -3.16 -23.22
N VAL A 37 -3.08 -3.57 -21.98
CA VAL A 37 -2.07 -3.54 -20.92
C VAL A 37 -0.90 -4.46 -21.26
N LYS A 38 -1.16 -5.70 -21.71
CA LYS A 38 -0.11 -6.64 -22.12
C LYS A 38 0.80 -6.04 -23.19
N ARG A 39 0.25 -5.38 -24.21
CA ARG A 39 1.04 -4.70 -25.25
C ARG A 39 1.83 -3.50 -24.73
N ALA A 40 1.28 -2.77 -23.75
CA ALA A 40 1.93 -1.59 -23.19
C ALA A 40 3.11 -1.94 -22.28
N ILE A 41 3.08 -3.11 -21.62
CA ILE A 41 4.13 -3.56 -20.69
C ILE A 41 5.22 -4.39 -21.39
N GLU A 42 5.02 -4.80 -22.64
CA GLU A 42 6.04 -5.50 -23.43
C GLU A 42 7.31 -4.65 -23.54
N GLY A 43 8.44 -5.21 -23.12
CA GLY A 43 9.73 -4.53 -23.13
C GLY A 43 9.96 -3.53 -21.99
N THR A 44 9.11 -3.51 -20.98
CA THR A 44 9.28 -2.70 -19.76
C THR A 44 9.52 -3.59 -18.53
N GLU A 45 9.92 -2.98 -17.42
CA GLU A 45 10.09 -3.65 -16.11
C GLU A 45 8.78 -4.29 -15.60
N PHE A 46 7.65 -3.94 -16.19
CA PHE A 46 6.32 -4.44 -15.85
C PHE A 46 5.94 -5.74 -16.60
N ALA A 47 6.83 -6.29 -17.41
CA ALA A 47 6.55 -7.49 -18.23
C ALA A 47 6.06 -8.70 -17.39
N GLY A 48 6.53 -8.83 -16.15
CA GLY A 48 6.09 -9.88 -15.22
C GLY A 48 4.59 -9.86 -14.91
N LEU A 49 3.91 -8.71 -15.06
CA LEU A 49 2.45 -8.63 -14.86
C LEU A 49 1.66 -9.32 -15.97
N ALA A 50 2.25 -9.59 -17.14
CA ALA A 50 1.55 -10.17 -18.29
C ALA A 50 0.91 -11.54 -17.98
N GLU A 51 1.55 -12.34 -17.13
CA GLU A 51 1.06 -13.67 -16.74
C GLU A 51 -0.16 -13.58 -15.80
N VAL A 52 -0.26 -12.53 -15.02
CA VAL A 52 -1.32 -12.35 -14.00
C VAL A 52 -2.53 -11.56 -14.54
N LEU A 53 -2.40 -10.95 -15.74
CA LEU A 53 -3.48 -10.21 -16.41
C LEU A 53 -4.49 -11.14 -17.06
N GLU A 54 -5.19 -11.96 -16.25
CA GLU A 54 -6.30 -12.82 -16.66
C GLU A 54 -7.57 -12.45 -15.88
N GLY A 55 -8.72 -12.52 -16.54
CA GLY A 55 -10.03 -12.18 -15.96
C GLY A 55 -10.19 -10.68 -15.66
N PRO A 56 -11.08 -10.30 -14.73
CA PRO A 56 -11.32 -8.91 -14.37
C PRO A 56 -10.09 -8.34 -13.65
N SER A 57 -9.58 -7.24 -14.17
CA SER A 57 -8.37 -6.62 -13.65
C SER A 57 -8.51 -5.11 -13.67
N ALA A 58 -8.22 -4.48 -12.55
CA ALA A 58 -8.08 -3.05 -12.44
C ALA A 58 -6.65 -2.73 -12.01
N ILE A 59 -6.13 -1.60 -12.46
CA ILE A 59 -4.75 -1.19 -12.21
C ILE A 59 -4.78 0.10 -11.40
N ALA A 60 -4.05 0.10 -10.29
CA ALA A 60 -3.78 1.27 -9.49
C ALA A 60 -2.31 1.67 -9.68
N ILE A 61 -2.07 2.89 -10.15
CA ILE A 61 -0.73 3.41 -10.46
C ILE A 61 -0.45 4.60 -9.55
N SER A 62 0.71 4.61 -8.91
CA SER A 62 1.24 5.78 -8.22
C SER A 62 2.63 6.11 -8.77
N LYS A 63 2.87 7.42 -8.95
CA LYS A 63 4.15 7.97 -9.42
C LYS A 63 5.02 8.48 -8.28
N GLU A 64 4.41 8.93 -7.21
CA GLU A 64 5.09 9.61 -6.10
C GLU A 64 5.44 8.65 -4.95
N ASP A 65 4.46 7.87 -4.50
CA ASP A 65 4.63 6.95 -3.37
C ASP A 65 4.45 5.50 -3.82
N ALA A 66 5.51 4.72 -3.71
CA ALA A 66 5.53 3.32 -4.14
C ALA A 66 4.60 2.42 -3.30
N THR A 67 4.32 2.78 -2.05
CA THR A 67 3.49 1.98 -1.13
C THR A 67 2.04 2.42 -1.06
N ALA A 68 1.72 3.65 -1.50
CA ALA A 68 0.38 4.22 -1.40
C ALA A 68 -0.71 3.35 -2.04
N PRO A 69 -0.58 2.84 -3.28
CA PRO A 69 -1.63 2.05 -3.90
C PRO A 69 -1.90 0.75 -3.14
N ALA A 70 -0.84 0.05 -2.68
CA ALA A 70 -0.99 -1.18 -1.91
C ALA A 70 -1.66 -0.94 -0.56
N ARG A 71 -1.26 0.13 0.16
CA ARG A 71 -1.79 0.48 1.48
C ARG A 71 -3.28 0.83 1.42
N VAL A 72 -3.68 1.78 0.54
CA VAL A 72 -5.07 2.21 0.43
C VAL A 72 -5.97 1.06 -0.02
N LEU A 73 -5.51 0.24 -0.98
CA LEU A 73 -6.24 -0.93 -1.43
C LEU A 73 -6.38 -2.00 -0.34
N ASN A 74 -5.35 -2.21 0.49
CA ASN A 74 -5.41 -3.15 1.61
C ASN A 74 -6.46 -2.74 2.66
N GLU A 75 -6.57 -1.43 2.96
CA GLU A 75 -7.61 -0.91 3.84
C GLU A 75 -9.02 -1.21 3.28
N VAL A 76 -9.21 -0.97 1.98
CA VAL A 76 -10.47 -1.23 1.28
C VAL A 76 -10.78 -2.73 1.23
N ILE A 77 -9.79 -3.57 0.99
CA ILE A 77 -9.93 -5.03 0.99
C ILE A 77 -10.32 -5.54 2.38
N LYS A 78 -9.69 -5.03 3.43
CA LYS A 78 -10.04 -5.38 4.82
C LYS A 78 -11.46 -4.94 5.18
N GLU A 79 -11.91 -3.78 4.65
CA GLU A 79 -13.26 -3.24 4.88
C GLU A 79 -14.35 -4.05 4.16
N TYR A 80 -14.14 -4.38 2.88
CA TYR A 80 -15.18 -5.00 2.04
C TYR A 80 -15.04 -6.52 1.87
N LYS A 81 -13.86 -7.10 2.07
CA LYS A 81 -13.56 -8.56 2.01
C LYS A 81 -14.00 -9.24 0.70
N LYS A 82 -14.09 -8.50 -0.39
CA LYS A 82 -14.58 -8.99 -1.70
C LYS A 82 -13.58 -8.81 -2.84
N MET A 83 -12.50 -8.11 -2.57
CA MET A 83 -11.45 -7.81 -3.54
C MET A 83 -10.21 -8.60 -3.18
N GLU A 84 -9.40 -8.90 -4.19
CA GLU A 84 -8.12 -9.58 -3.99
C GLU A 84 -7.01 -8.89 -4.78
N PHE A 85 -5.82 -8.85 -4.20
CA PHE A 85 -4.62 -8.54 -4.96
C PHE A 85 -4.30 -9.70 -5.90
N LYS A 86 -3.92 -9.39 -7.14
CA LYS A 86 -3.39 -10.35 -8.09
C LYS A 86 -1.87 -10.35 -8.07
N ALA A 87 -1.29 -9.23 -8.42
CA ALA A 87 0.14 -8.98 -8.41
C ALA A 87 0.40 -7.48 -8.48
N GLY A 88 1.64 -7.08 -8.34
CA GLY A 88 2.07 -5.71 -8.57
C GLY A 88 3.54 -5.61 -8.84
N VAL A 89 3.94 -4.41 -9.24
CA VAL A 89 5.35 -4.04 -9.40
C VAL A 89 5.60 -2.82 -8.53
N VAL A 90 6.53 -2.94 -7.61
CA VAL A 90 6.94 -1.90 -6.70
C VAL A 90 8.43 -1.64 -6.92
N GLU A 91 8.78 -0.42 -7.32
CA GLU A 91 10.18 -0.02 -7.61
C GLU A 91 10.92 -0.96 -8.59
N GLY A 92 10.22 -1.45 -9.62
CA GLY A 92 10.79 -2.37 -10.62
C GLY A 92 10.81 -3.84 -10.22
N ASN A 93 10.46 -4.16 -8.97
CA ASN A 93 10.39 -5.54 -8.49
C ASN A 93 8.97 -6.09 -8.64
N PHE A 94 8.85 -7.27 -9.25
CA PHE A 94 7.58 -7.99 -9.31
C PHE A 94 7.26 -8.56 -7.94
N CYS A 95 6.07 -8.31 -7.47
CA CYS A 95 5.57 -8.77 -6.17
C CYS A 95 4.32 -9.64 -6.36
N ASN A 96 4.33 -10.81 -5.75
CA ASN A 96 3.20 -11.71 -5.68
C ASN A 96 2.14 -11.19 -4.70
N LYS A 97 0.97 -11.84 -4.65
CA LYS A 97 -0.15 -11.49 -3.77
C LYS A 97 0.28 -11.34 -2.29
N GLU A 98 1.10 -12.26 -1.77
CA GLU A 98 1.57 -12.24 -0.38
C GLU A 98 2.56 -11.11 -0.11
N GLU A 99 3.45 -10.87 -1.06
CA GLU A 99 4.45 -9.79 -0.98
C GLU A 99 3.79 -8.42 -1.02
N ILE A 100 2.75 -8.23 -1.85
CA ILE A 100 1.99 -6.97 -1.89
C ILE A 100 1.29 -6.71 -0.56
N GLN A 101 0.76 -7.73 0.09
CA GLN A 101 0.18 -7.57 1.42
C GLN A 101 1.22 -7.12 2.44
N ALA A 102 2.43 -7.67 2.40
CA ALA A 102 3.53 -7.23 3.24
C ALA A 102 3.93 -5.77 2.94
N VAL A 103 3.99 -5.39 1.66
CA VAL A 103 4.25 -4.01 1.24
C VAL A 103 3.12 -3.07 1.69
N ALA A 104 1.88 -3.51 1.66
CA ALA A 104 0.71 -2.72 2.09
C ALA A 104 0.70 -2.41 3.60
N ASP A 105 1.36 -3.24 4.41
CA ASP A 105 1.51 -2.98 5.85
C ASP A 105 2.66 -2.00 6.15
N ILE A 106 3.46 -1.61 5.14
CA ILE A 106 4.51 -0.60 5.28
C ILE A 106 3.86 0.80 5.31
N PRO A 107 4.09 1.60 6.36
CA PRO A 107 3.57 2.96 6.43
C PRO A 107 4.27 3.88 5.42
N SER A 108 3.73 5.08 5.23
CA SER A 108 4.32 6.08 4.33
C SER A 108 5.75 6.45 4.74
N ARG A 109 6.51 6.96 3.78
CA ARG A 109 7.91 7.38 3.97
C ARG A 109 8.07 8.32 5.16
N ASP A 110 7.16 9.30 5.31
CA ASP A 110 7.24 10.29 6.40
C ASP A 110 7.02 9.63 7.76
N VAL A 111 6.10 8.67 7.85
CA VAL A 111 5.85 7.91 9.08
C VAL A 111 7.04 7.00 9.42
N LEU A 112 7.71 6.41 8.41
CA LEU A 112 8.93 5.63 8.63
C LEU A 112 10.06 6.50 9.17
N ILE A 113 10.27 7.69 8.59
CA ILE A 113 11.25 8.66 9.06
C ILE A 113 10.93 9.09 10.50
N ALA A 114 9.67 9.39 10.80
CA ALA A 114 9.24 9.75 12.14
C ALA A 114 9.48 8.63 13.16
N LYS A 115 9.18 7.38 12.80
CA LYS A 115 9.47 6.20 13.64
C LYS A 115 10.97 6.02 13.85
N PHE A 116 11.78 6.21 12.82
CA PHE A 116 13.23 6.11 12.90
C PHE A 116 13.80 7.19 13.83
N MET A 117 13.38 8.44 13.67
CA MET A 117 13.79 9.54 14.56
C MET A 117 13.37 9.29 16.01
N GLY A 118 12.15 8.82 16.23
CA GLY A 118 11.67 8.41 17.57
C GLY A 118 12.47 7.27 18.18
N SER A 119 12.90 6.31 17.36
CA SER A 119 13.79 5.22 17.81
C SER A 119 15.15 5.71 18.27
N ILE A 120 15.76 6.66 17.55
CA ILE A 120 17.03 7.28 17.94
C ILE A 120 16.92 8.03 19.26
N GLN A 121 15.81 8.73 19.50
CA GLN A 121 15.55 9.47 20.73
C GLN A 121 15.08 8.58 21.90
N SER A 122 14.69 7.35 21.62
CA SER A 122 14.14 6.42 22.62
C SER A 122 15.05 6.20 23.85
N PRO A 123 16.39 6.02 23.73
CA PRO A 123 17.25 5.83 24.90
C PRO A 123 17.22 7.04 25.86
N VAL A 124 17.25 8.25 25.30
CA VAL A 124 17.19 9.50 26.09
C VAL A 124 15.82 9.63 26.79
N SER A 125 14.75 9.42 26.03
CA SER A 125 13.38 9.47 26.57
C SER A 125 13.14 8.41 27.67
N LYS A 126 13.71 7.21 27.51
CA LYS A 126 13.63 6.16 28.54
C LYS A 126 14.36 6.59 29.81
N ALA A 127 15.57 7.16 29.73
CA ALA A 127 16.31 7.66 30.88
C ALA A 127 15.51 8.72 31.64
N VAL A 128 14.95 9.71 30.94
CA VAL A 128 14.12 10.76 31.55
C VAL A 128 12.90 10.18 32.27
N ARG A 129 12.18 9.25 31.61
CA ARG A 129 11.00 8.56 32.23
C ARG A 129 11.39 7.76 33.46
N THR A 130 12.55 7.10 33.45
CA THR A 130 13.04 6.35 34.61
C THR A 130 13.35 7.27 35.78
N PHE A 131 13.99 8.42 35.54
CA PHE A 131 14.23 9.42 36.59
C PHE A 131 12.91 9.99 37.13
N GLN A 132 11.95 10.25 36.28
CA GLN A 132 10.62 10.73 36.66
C GLN A 132 9.89 9.71 37.53
N ALA A 133 9.89 8.42 37.14
CA ALA A 133 9.30 7.34 37.92
C ALA A 133 9.98 7.15 39.30
N ILE A 134 11.30 7.34 39.39
CA ILE A 134 12.01 7.32 40.68
C ILE A 134 11.65 8.52 41.55
N ALA A 135 11.47 9.69 40.96
CA ALA A 135 11.06 10.89 41.69
C ALA A 135 9.65 10.74 42.23
N ASP A 136 8.72 10.24 41.42
CA ASP A 136 7.33 10.00 41.82
C ASP A 136 7.23 8.94 42.93
N ALA A 137 8.01 7.85 42.83
CA ALA A 137 8.06 6.81 43.86
C ALA A 137 8.72 7.26 45.20
N LYS A 138 9.47 8.38 45.19
CA LYS A 138 10.02 8.98 46.41
C LYS A 138 9.15 10.07 47.01
N ALA A 139 8.13 10.50 46.27
CA ALA A 139 7.19 11.53 46.72
C ALA A 139 5.95 10.93 47.46
N GLU A 140 5.77 9.61 47.39
CA GLU A 140 4.85 8.82 48.22
C GLU A 140 5.61 8.33 49.48
#